data_c3ec3ce2f21781efb5440b63df45f8fc
#
_entry.id   c3ec3ce2f21781efb5440b63df45f8fc
#
_cell.length_a   1.000
_cell.length_b   1.000
_cell.length_c   1.000
_cell.angle_alpha   90.00
_cell.angle_beta   90.00
_cell.angle_gamma   90.00
#
_symmetry.space_group_name_H-M   'P 1'
#
loop_
_entity.id
_entity.type
_entity.pdbx_description
1 polymer ?
#
loop_
_entity_poly.entity_id
_entity_poly.type
_entity_poly.pdbx_seq_one_letter_code
_entity_poly.pdbx_strand_id
1 'polypeptide(L)'
;MARKFGDFALTERLTDASRNRICASLHLGPKTTQALQLIADQSALLDPPAAELPAAPPPDAVTAQHLLEAAGTYVAKTLPRLPDVLATRTTYTFDDAPQVLKGNEWPVRSGLHLVSNFTREITYRDDHLPQTPQSAKAVAVPAKSQEQGLQSWGEFGQILALIFFDTEKGDLTFHHWEHAAGGLVAVYRYKVPKSASHYTVDYCCLADETIGSSRRGSGGRRGGSPVGDGETVLGTPFHKVPGYHGSLFIDPESGVVRRITLEADMEDSRISRVATVIEYGPVVIGDRKFICPLRSMNLFEGPPESGQPGNEFPSDMPRALQPTATLYLNETSFTNYHRMGSEIRILTESETPPASHP
;
A
#
# COMPACT_ATOMS: atom_id res chain seq x y z
N MET A 1 -1.87 -0.26 27.53
CA MET A 1 -0.61 0.14 26.88
C MET A 1 -0.82 0.38 25.38
N ALA A 2 -1.40 -0.54 24.59
CA ALA A 2 -1.63 -0.37 23.14
C ALA A 2 -2.35 0.95 22.75
N ARG A 3 -3.37 1.39 23.47
CA ARG A 3 -4.07 2.66 23.19
C ARG A 3 -3.19 3.90 23.32
N LYS A 4 -2.19 3.88 24.20
CA LYS A 4 -1.27 5.01 24.38
C LYS A 4 -0.27 5.15 23.23
N PHE A 5 -0.04 4.09 22.48
CA PHE A 5 0.86 4.15 21.32
C PHE A 5 0.25 4.93 20.15
N GLY A 6 -1.08 4.96 20.02
CA GLY A 6 -1.75 5.73 18.97
C GLY A 6 -1.59 7.24 19.08
N ASP A 7 -1.18 7.73 20.25
CA ASP A 7 -0.99 9.15 20.51
C ASP A 7 0.45 9.64 20.20
N PHE A 8 1.36 8.71 19.82
CA PHE A 8 2.76 9.05 19.53
C PHE A 8 2.96 9.34 18.04
N ALA A 9 3.54 10.50 17.74
CA ALA A 9 4.16 10.79 16.46
C ALA A 9 5.68 10.72 16.63
N LEU A 10 6.34 9.86 15.86
CA LEU A 10 7.79 9.75 15.88
C LEU A 10 8.41 10.82 14.97
N THR A 11 9.56 11.34 15.37
CA THR A 11 10.40 12.26 14.59
C THR A 11 11.49 11.56 13.80
N GLU A 12 11.74 10.26 14.12
CA GLU A 12 12.68 9.37 13.45
C GLU A 12 12.00 8.03 13.21
N ARG A 13 12.46 7.29 12.24
CA ARG A 13 11.92 5.97 11.91
C ARG A 13 12.18 4.96 13.02
N LEU A 14 11.16 4.23 13.42
CA LEU A 14 11.33 3.04 14.22
C LEU A 14 11.85 1.90 13.34
N THR A 15 13.15 1.65 13.40
CA THR A 15 13.80 0.61 12.59
C THR A 15 13.37 -0.79 13.02
N ASP A 16 13.49 -1.77 12.12
CA ASP A 16 13.22 -3.17 12.43
C ASP A 16 14.11 -3.68 13.57
N ALA A 17 15.38 -3.23 13.62
CA ALA A 17 16.30 -3.59 14.68
C ALA A 17 15.80 -3.12 16.06
N SER A 18 15.39 -1.86 16.16
CA SER A 18 14.84 -1.29 17.39
C SER A 18 13.51 -1.90 17.76
N ARG A 19 12.60 -2.08 16.80
CA ARG A 19 11.31 -2.74 17.01
C ARG A 19 11.50 -4.17 17.56
N ASN A 20 12.35 -4.97 16.92
CA ASN A 20 12.62 -6.35 17.34
C ASN A 20 13.26 -6.40 18.72
N ARG A 21 14.17 -5.49 19.05
CA ARG A 21 14.79 -5.35 20.37
C ARG A 21 13.74 -5.05 21.46
N ILE A 22 12.81 -4.11 21.17
CA ILE A 22 11.70 -3.79 22.07
C ILE A 22 10.78 -5.00 22.27
N CYS A 23 10.39 -5.69 21.20
CA CYS A 23 9.56 -6.88 21.28
C CYS A 23 10.22 -7.99 22.10
N ALA A 24 11.51 -8.23 21.88
CA ALA A 24 12.26 -9.26 22.61
C ALA A 24 12.44 -8.94 24.09
N SER A 25 12.72 -7.67 24.42
CA SER A 25 12.97 -7.25 25.81
C SER A 25 11.72 -7.18 26.67
N LEU A 26 10.57 -6.83 26.10
CA LEU A 26 9.35 -6.54 26.87
C LEU A 26 8.27 -7.65 26.83
N HIS A 27 8.49 -8.73 26.10
CA HIS A 27 7.53 -9.85 25.96
C HIS A 27 6.10 -9.35 25.66
N LEU A 28 5.99 -8.51 24.64
CA LEU A 28 4.74 -7.82 24.32
C LEU A 28 3.64 -8.79 23.88
N GLY A 29 2.42 -8.56 24.36
CA GLY A 29 1.26 -9.29 23.88
C GLY A 29 0.83 -8.83 22.46
N PRO A 30 0.02 -9.65 21.74
CA PRO A 30 -0.31 -9.44 20.32
C PRO A 30 -0.80 -8.03 19.98
N LYS A 31 -1.71 -7.47 20.79
CA LYS A 31 -2.24 -6.10 20.57
C LYS A 31 -1.19 -5.01 20.71
N THR A 32 -0.22 -5.18 21.60
CA THR A 32 0.86 -4.20 21.81
C THR A 32 1.89 -4.31 20.70
N THR A 33 2.19 -5.54 20.25
CA THR A 33 3.05 -5.78 19.08
C THR A 33 2.45 -5.17 17.83
N GLN A 34 1.14 -5.33 17.59
CA GLN A 34 0.46 -4.70 16.47
C GLN A 34 0.51 -3.16 16.56
N ALA A 35 0.26 -2.59 17.72
CA ALA A 35 0.35 -1.14 17.91
C ALA A 35 1.77 -0.61 17.66
N LEU A 36 2.81 -1.36 18.07
CA LEU A 36 4.20 -1.02 17.78
C LEU A 36 4.51 -1.12 16.28
N GLN A 37 3.93 -2.11 15.59
CA GLN A 37 4.05 -2.22 14.14
C GLN A 37 3.41 -1.01 13.43
N LEU A 38 2.22 -0.58 13.85
CA LEU A 38 1.56 0.60 13.27
C LEU A 38 2.37 1.88 13.45
N ILE A 39 3.06 2.05 14.58
CA ILE A 39 3.99 3.17 14.79
C ILE A 39 5.19 3.07 13.85
N ALA A 40 5.74 1.87 13.67
CA ALA A 40 6.83 1.65 12.74
C ALA A 40 6.40 2.00 11.31
N ASP A 41 5.18 1.63 10.92
CA ASP A 41 4.62 1.91 9.61
C ASP A 41 4.38 3.41 9.38
N GLN A 42 3.81 4.10 10.36
CA GLN A 42 3.62 5.56 10.29
C GLN A 42 4.95 6.32 10.16
N SER A 43 6.02 5.80 10.77
CA SER A 43 7.35 6.38 10.73
C SER A 43 8.22 5.88 9.55
N ALA A 44 7.68 4.99 8.71
CA ALA A 44 8.46 4.26 7.71
C ALA A 44 9.16 5.13 6.65
N LEU A 45 8.66 6.36 6.45
CA LEU A 45 9.22 7.35 5.52
C LEU A 45 10.25 8.29 6.16
N LEU A 46 10.37 8.27 7.49
CA LEU A 46 11.34 9.07 8.23
C LEU A 46 12.74 8.46 8.14
N ASP A 47 13.75 9.29 8.42
CA ASP A 47 15.12 8.81 8.57
C ASP A 47 15.29 7.97 9.84
N PRO A 48 16.15 6.96 9.82
CA PRO A 48 16.50 6.23 11.01
C PRO A 48 17.30 7.11 11.99
N PRO A 49 17.32 6.79 13.30
CA PRO A 49 18.18 7.46 14.25
C PRO A 49 19.64 7.43 13.82
N ALA A 50 20.34 8.55 13.90
CA ALA A 50 21.73 8.65 13.52
C ALA A 50 22.64 7.62 14.26
N ALA A 51 22.28 7.27 15.49
CA ALA A 51 23.00 6.27 16.30
C ALA A 51 22.86 4.82 15.77
N GLU A 52 21.89 4.56 14.88
CA GLU A 52 21.69 3.24 14.27
C GLU A 52 22.34 3.13 12.88
N LEU A 53 22.86 4.23 12.35
CA LEU A 53 23.54 4.23 11.06
C LEU A 53 24.94 3.61 11.17
N PRO A 54 25.34 2.76 10.21
CA PRO A 54 26.69 2.22 10.13
C PRO A 54 27.73 3.34 9.99
N ALA A 55 28.84 3.23 10.70
CA ALA A 55 29.97 4.15 10.59
C ALA A 55 30.81 3.91 9.30
N ALA A 56 30.18 3.48 8.21
CA ALA A 56 30.84 3.25 6.94
C ALA A 56 30.93 4.56 6.13
N PRO A 57 32.07 4.85 5.49
CA PRO A 57 32.19 6.03 4.63
C PRO A 57 31.24 5.92 3.43
N PRO A 58 30.77 7.06 2.87
CA PRO A 58 30.01 7.03 1.62
C PRO A 58 30.86 6.38 0.52
N PRO A 59 30.22 5.70 -0.44
CA PRO A 59 30.92 5.16 -1.60
C PRO A 59 31.52 6.31 -2.44
N ASP A 60 32.65 6.07 -3.07
CA ASP A 60 33.16 7.01 -4.06
C ASP A 60 32.21 7.07 -5.28
N ALA A 61 32.39 8.07 -6.15
CA ALA A 61 31.49 8.30 -7.27
C ALA A 61 31.41 7.10 -8.23
N VAL A 62 32.52 6.38 -8.42
CA VAL A 62 32.56 5.20 -9.30
C VAL A 62 31.79 4.05 -8.68
N THR A 63 32.02 3.77 -7.42
CA THR A 63 31.28 2.74 -6.67
C THR A 63 29.79 3.06 -6.58
N ALA A 64 29.43 4.32 -6.32
CA ALA A 64 28.03 4.76 -6.31
C ALA A 64 27.33 4.54 -7.64
N GLN A 65 28.02 4.88 -8.74
CA GLN A 65 27.52 4.64 -10.11
C GLN A 65 27.32 3.14 -10.39
N HIS A 66 28.30 2.31 -10.06
CA HIS A 66 28.20 0.85 -10.23
C HIS A 66 27.04 0.23 -9.45
N LEU A 67 26.75 0.71 -8.25
CA LEU A 67 25.58 0.25 -7.47
C LEU A 67 24.27 0.56 -8.19
N LEU A 68 24.13 1.76 -8.75
CA LEU A 68 22.95 2.15 -9.50
C LEU A 68 22.83 1.38 -10.83
N GLU A 69 23.92 1.17 -11.54
CA GLU A 69 23.94 0.36 -12.77
C GLU A 69 23.56 -1.11 -12.49
N ALA A 70 24.05 -1.66 -11.37
CA ALA A 70 23.68 -3.00 -10.93
C ALA A 70 22.18 -3.09 -10.61
N ALA A 71 21.64 -2.09 -9.89
CA ALA A 71 20.22 -2.04 -9.58
C ALA A 71 19.35 -1.85 -10.83
N GLY A 72 19.73 -0.96 -11.75
CA GLY A 72 19.07 -0.80 -13.05
C GLY A 72 19.10 -2.08 -13.88
N THR A 73 20.24 -2.78 -13.89
CA THR A 73 20.38 -4.08 -14.56
C THR A 73 19.48 -5.15 -13.92
N TYR A 74 19.40 -5.17 -12.59
CA TYR A 74 18.49 -6.06 -11.86
C TYR A 74 17.04 -5.79 -12.28
N VAL A 75 16.61 -4.53 -12.28
CA VAL A 75 15.25 -4.14 -12.66
C VAL A 75 14.96 -4.53 -14.12
N ALA A 76 15.83 -4.18 -15.04
CA ALA A 76 15.62 -4.41 -16.47
C ALA A 76 15.70 -5.89 -16.88
N LYS A 77 16.52 -6.71 -16.21
CA LYS A 77 16.79 -8.09 -16.65
C LYS A 77 16.19 -9.15 -15.75
N THR A 78 15.96 -8.86 -14.48
CA THR A 78 15.56 -9.86 -13.48
C THR A 78 14.08 -9.82 -13.18
N LEU A 79 13.50 -8.63 -13.03
CA LEU A 79 12.05 -8.49 -12.80
C LEU A 79 11.21 -9.11 -13.92
N PRO A 80 11.50 -8.88 -15.21
CA PRO A 80 10.73 -9.49 -16.31
C PRO A 80 10.84 -11.02 -16.38
N ARG A 81 11.74 -11.61 -15.59
CA ARG A 81 11.90 -13.09 -15.53
C ARG A 81 11.17 -13.73 -14.36
N LEU A 82 10.42 -12.95 -13.60
CA LEU A 82 9.54 -13.49 -12.58
C LEU A 82 8.49 -14.38 -13.30
N PRO A 83 8.38 -15.66 -12.96
CA PRO A 83 7.41 -16.53 -13.62
C PRO A 83 6.00 -16.11 -13.28
N ASP A 84 5.02 -16.56 -14.06
CA ASP A 84 3.62 -16.46 -13.67
C ASP A 84 3.42 -17.14 -12.32
N VAL A 85 3.00 -16.38 -11.33
CA VAL A 85 2.84 -16.86 -9.95
C VAL A 85 1.45 -16.58 -9.40
N LEU A 86 1.04 -17.45 -8.51
CA LEU A 86 -0.04 -17.25 -7.56
C LEU A 86 0.59 -16.91 -6.21
N ALA A 87 -0.02 -15.98 -5.48
CA ALA A 87 0.36 -15.64 -4.13
C ALA A 87 -0.88 -15.32 -3.29
N THR A 88 -0.80 -15.59 -2.00
CA THR A 88 -1.82 -15.16 -1.05
C THR A 88 -1.51 -13.75 -0.60
N ARG A 89 -2.43 -12.82 -0.87
CA ARG A 89 -2.39 -11.43 -0.42
C ARG A 89 -3.33 -11.27 0.77
N THR A 90 -2.80 -10.85 1.92
CA THR A 90 -3.59 -10.50 3.10
C THR A 90 -3.40 -9.01 3.38
N THR A 91 -4.50 -8.25 3.39
CA THR A 91 -4.50 -6.82 3.67
C THR A 91 -5.26 -6.54 4.95
N TYR A 92 -4.67 -5.74 5.83
CA TYR A 92 -5.27 -5.15 7.01
C TYR A 92 -5.42 -3.65 6.77
N THR A 93 -6.62 -3.13 6.92
CA THR A 93 -6.93 -1.71 6.77
C THR A 93 -7.16 -1.09 8.13
N PHE A 94 -6.46 -0.01 8.39
CA PHE A 94 -6.58 0.80 9.60
C PHE A 94 -6.95 2.23 9.23
N ASP A 95 -7.70 2.91 10.09
CA ASP A 95 -7.92 4.35 10.00
C ASP A 95 -7.84 5.02 11.38
N ASP A 96 -7.76 6.36 11.39
CA ASP A 96 -7.81 7.19 12.58
C ASP A 96 -9.15 7.94 12.73
N ALA A 97 -10.20 7.46 12.06
CA ALA A 97 -11.52 8.05 12.16
C ALA A 97 -11.98 8.07 13.62
N PRO A 98 -12.65 9.14 14.07
CA PRO A 98 -13.14 9.23 15.44
C PRO A 98 -14.12 8.11 15.79
N GLN A 99 -13.94 7.51 16.94
CA GLN A 99 -14.80 6.44 17.46
C GLN A 99 -15.56 6.87 18.70
N VAL A 100 -16.81 6.40 18.84
CA VAL A 100 -17.58 6.56 20.08
C VAL A 100 -17.03 5.57 21.12
N LEU A 101 -16.26 6.09 22.08
CA LEU A 101 -15.74 5.30 23.18
C LEU A 101 -16.73 5.27 24.34
N LYS A 102 -16.74 4.15 25.09
CA LYS A 102 -17.61 4.00 26.26
C LYS A 102 -17.39 5.15 27.27
N GLY A 103 -18.46 5.86 27.58
CA GLY A 103 -18.44 7.01 28.49
C GLY A 103 -18.25 8.36 27.83
N ASN A 104 -18.05 8.40 26.51
CA ASN A 104 -17.98 9.65 25.76
C ASN A 104 -19.32 9.91 25.05
N GLU A 105 -19.75 11.16 25.05
CA GLU A 105 -20.94 11.62 24.32
C GLU A 105 -20.65 11.73 22.83
N TRP A 106 -19.43 12.16 22.49
CA TRP A 106 -18.98 12.39 21.12
C TRP A 106 -17.87 11.44 20.71
N PRO A 107 -17.75 11.13 19.39
CA PRO A 107 -16.60 10.42 18.88
C PRO A 107 -15.29 11.15 19.19
N VAL A 108 -14.27 10.40 19.55
CA VAL A 108 -12.92 10.92 19.81
C VAL A 108 -11.91 10.26 18.88
N ARG A 109 -10.91 11.01 18.45
CA ARG A 109 -9.78 10.47 17.70
C ARG A 109 -8.97 9.56 18.62
N SER A 110 -8.74 8.32 18.21
CA SER A 110 -8.10 7.30 19.03
C SER A 110 -6.83 6.71 18.43
N GLY A 111 -6.27 7.36 17.42
CA GLY A 111 -5.16 6.82 16.62
C GLY A 111 -5.64 5.70 15.68
N LEU A 112 -4.71 5.12 14.92
CA LEU A 112 -5.03 4.06 13.96
C LEU A 112 -5.63 2.84 14.65
N HIS A 113 -6.76 2.38 14.14
CA HIS A 113 -7.45 1.17 14.59
C HIS A 113 -7.88 0.32 13.40
N LEU A 114 -7.97 -0.99 13.62
CA LEU A 114 -8.33 -1.94 12.56
C LEU A 114 -9.79 -1.75 12.14
N VAL A 115 -10.00 -1.51 10.86
CA VAL A 115 -11.32 -1.37 10.23
C VAL A 115 -11.74 -2.66 9.54
N SER A 116 -10.84 -3.23 8.75
CA SER A 116 -11.13 -4.45 7.99
C SER A 116 -9.87 -5.27 7.74
N ASN A 117 -10.07 -6.54 7.43
CA ASN A 117 -9.05 -7.39 6.86
C ASN A 117 -9.67 -8.29 5.80
N PHE A 118 -8.88 -8.60 4.80
CA PHE A 118 -9.28 -9.59 3.81
C PHE A 118 -8.06 -10.34 3.29
N THR A 119 -8.31 -11.57 2.86
CA THR A 119 -7.29 -12.43 2.24
C THR A 119 -7.82 -12.91 0.91
N ARG A 120 -7.00 -12.79 -0.11
CA ARG A 120 -7.32 -13.29 -1.46
C ARG A 120 -6.10 -13.90 -2.13
N GLU A 121 -6.34 -14.80 -3.04
CA GLU A 121 -5.32 -15.26 -3.97
C GLU A 121 -5.21 -14.25 -5.11
N ILE A 122 -3.99 -13.89 -5.46
CA ILE A 122 -3.67 -12.99 -6.57
C ILE A 122 -2.81 -13.73 -7.58
N THR A 123 -3.00 -13.38 -8.85
CA THR A 123 -2.21 -13.87 -9.96
C THR A 123 -1.33 -12.75 -10.49
N TYR A 124 -0.04 -12.99 -10.59
CA TYR A 124 0.89 -12.16 -11.35
C TYR A 124 1.23 -12.84 -12.67
N ARG A 125 1.09 -12.12 -13.77
CA ARG A 125 1.49 -12.55 -15.13
C ARG A 125 2.36 -11.47 -15.75
N ASP A 126 3.39 -11.90 -16.47
CA ASP A 126 4.41 -11.02 -17.07
C ASP A 126 3.85 -10.08 -18.16
N ASP A 127 2.76 -10.46 -18.81
CA ASP A 127 2.09 -9.67 -19.86
C ASP A 127 1.26 -8.48 -19.34
N HIS A 128 1.23 -8.26 -18.02
CA HIS A 128 0.60 -7.09 -17.40
C HIS A 128 1.60 -6.01 -16.93
N LEU A 129 2.60 -5.69 -17.73
CA LEU A 129 3.17 -4.36 -17.67
C LEU A 129 2.04 -3.37 -17.99
N PRO A 130 1.78 -2.35 -17.18
CA PRO A 130 0.74 -1.38 -17.50
C PRO A 130 1.08 -0.78 -18.86
N GLN A 131 0.36 -1.21 -19.87
CA GLN A 131 0.31 -0.46 -21.10
C GLN A 131 -0.15 0.93 -20.71
N THR A 132 0.61 1.93 -21.16
CA THR A 132 0.33 3.36 -20.98
C THR A 132 -1.17 3.64 -20.81
N PRO A 133 -1.59 4.55 -19.90
CA PRO A 133 -2.99 4.72 -19.46
C PRO A 133 -4.04 5.04 -20.54
N GLN A 134 -3.69 4.98 -21.82
CA GLN A 134 -4.57 5.36 -22.94
C GLN A 134 -5.54 4.27 -23.41
N SER A 135 -5.53 3.05 -22.88
CA SER A 135 -6.43 2.00 -23.36
C SER A 135 -7.17 1.18 -22.29
N ALA A 136 -7.20 1.61 -21.05
CA ALA A 136 -8.10 1.02 -20.09
C ALA A 136 -9.54 1.45 -20.40
N LYS A 137 -10.20 0.79 -21.36
CA LYS A 137 -11.66 0.70 -21.37
C LYS A 137 -12.04 0.15 -20.02
N ALA A 138 -12.73 0.98 -19.23
CA ALA A 138 -13.28 0.60 -17.95
C ALA A 138 -14.08 -0.69 -18.11
N VAL A 139 -13.48 -1.81 -17.71
CA VAL A 139 -14.25 -3.03 -17.47
C VAL A 139 -15.01 -2.72 -16.20
N ALA A 140 -16.31 -2.59 -16.31
CA ALA A 140 -17.21 -2.40 -15.19
C ALA A 140 -17.05 -3.58 -14.23
N VAL A 141 -16.25 -3.38 -13.18
CA VAL A 141 -16.15 -4.34 -12.07
C VAL A 141 -17.47 -4.27 -11.31
N PRO A 142 -18.12 -5.41 -11.01
CA PRO A 142 -19.39 -5.40 -10.27
C PRO A 142 -19.20 -4.65 -8.94
N ALA A 143 -20.12 -3.73 -8.64
CA ALA A 143 -20.05 -2.81 -7.49
C ALA A 143 -19.92 -3.46 -6.09
N LYS A 144 -19.96 -4.78 -5.98
CA LYS A 144 -19.82 -5.53 -4.72
C LYS A 144 -18.40 -5.99 -4.38
N SER A 145 -17.41 -5.73 -5.23
CA SER A 145 -16.01 -6.14 -5.02
C SER A 145 -15.01 -4.98 -5.11
N GLN A 146 -15.47 -3.74 -5.13
CA GLN A 146 -14.56 -2.59 -5.06
C GLN A 146 -14.01 -2.50 -3.64
N GLU A 147 -12.69 -2.73 -3.52
CA GLU A 147 -11.93 -2.32 -2.34
C GLU A 147 -12.13 -0.81 -2.22
N GLN A 148 -12.77 -0.37 -1.12
CA GLN A 148 -12.90 1.05 -0.84
C GLN A 148 -11.52 1.59 -0.46
N GLY A 149 -11.24 2.81 -0.85
CA GLY A 149 -9.99 3.48 -0.53
C GLY A 149 -8.92 3.41 -1.61
N LEU A 150 -7.69 3.72 -1.22
CA LEU A 150 -6.53 3.69 -2.10
C LEU A 150 -6.14 2.25 -2.43
N GLN A 151 -6.24 1.90 -3.71
CA GLN A 151 -5.74 0.62 -4.18
C GLN A 151 -4.23 0.69 -4.40
N SER A 152 -3.49 -0.22 -3.76
CA SER A 152 -2.08 -0.40 -4.07
C SER A 152 -1.93 -1.19 -5.37
N TRP A 153 -0.97 -0.77 -6.18
CA TRP A 153 -0.61 -1.43 -7.43
C TRP A 153 0.91 -1.44 -7.60
N GLY A 154 1.39 -2.33 -8.44
CA GLY A 154 2.79 -2.31 -8.87
C GLY A 154 3.79 -2.87 -7.87
N GLU A 155 3.35 -3.61 -6.83
CA GLU A 155 4.24 -4.23 -5.84
C GLU A 155 5.18 -5.24 -6.47
N PHE A 156 4.80 -5.90 -7.56
CA PHE A 156 5.60 -6.89 -8.27
C PHE A 156 6.65 -6.28 -9.22
N GLY A 157 7.05 -5.04 -8.97
CA GLY A 157 8.16 -4.39 -9.65
C GLY A 157 7.78 -3.26 -10.58
N GLN A 158 6.51 -3.05 -10.87
CA GLN A 158 6.06 -1.98 -11.78
C GLN A 158 6.40 -0.59 -11.21
N ILE A 159 6.18 -0.36 -9.89
CA ILE A 159 6.60 0.89 -9.24
C ILE A 159 8.12 1.03 -9.28
N LEU A 160 8.86 -0.06 -9.06
CA LEU A 160 10.32 -0.02 -9.11
C LEU A 160 10.82 0.33 -10.51
N ALA A 161 10.24 -0.27 -11.56
CA ALA A 161 10.57 0.05 -12.94
C ALA A 161 10.22 1.52 -13.28
N LEU A 162 9.08 2.01 -12.80
CA LEU A 162 8.67 3.39 -12.95
C LEU A 162 9.67 4.37 -12.33
N ILE A 163 10.13 4.10 -11.10
CA ILE A 163 11.13 4.92 -10.41
C ILE A 163 12.41 5.02 -11.25
N PHE A 164 12.94 3.89 -11.74
CA PHE A 164 14.15 3.90 -12.58
C PHE A 164 13.94 4.65 -13.90
N PHE A 165 12.78 4.52 -14.52
CA PHE A 165 12.44 5.23 -15.75
C PHE A 165 12.36 6.75 -15.52
N ASP A 166 11.66 7.17 -14.49
CA ASP A 166 11.43 8.59 -14.20
C ASP A 166 12.70 9.28 -13.66
N THR A 167 13.58 8.55 -12.95
CA THR A 167 14.81 9.11 -12.40
C THR A 167 15.92 9.32 -13.44
N GLU A 168 15.78 8.89 -14.69
CA GLU A 168 16.66 9.33 -15.78
C GLU A 168 16.66 10.86 -15.94
N LYS A 169 15.57 11.53 -15.55
CA LYS A 169 15.39 12.98 -15.60
C LYS A 169 15.22 13.63 -14.22
N GLY A 170 15.39 12.86 -13.16
CA GLY A 170 15.25 13.26 -11.77
C GLY A 170 16.57 13.20 -11.00
N ASP A 171 16.52 13.57 -9.73
CA ASP A 171 17.65 13.44 -8.82
C ASP A 171 17.65 12.06 -8.18
N LEU A 172 18.79 11.36 -8.23
CA LEU A 172 19.03 10.09 -7.57
C LEU A 172 20.42 10.13 -6.96
N THR A 173 20.52 10.22 -5.62
CA THR A 173 21.76 10.43 -4.91
C THR A 173 21.93 9.48 -3.74
N PHE A 174 23.17 9.00 -3.49
CA PHE A 174 23.49 8.24 -2.28
C PHE A 174 23.23 9.10 -1.05
N HIS A 175 22.57 8.51 -0.05
CA HIS A 175 22.26 9.19 1.20
C HIS A 175 23.04 8.62 2.40
N HIS A 176 22.89 7.32 2.68
CA HIS A 176 23.60 6.66 3.79
C HIS A 176 23.63 5.13 3.61
N TRP A 177 24.45 4.49 4.44
CA TRP A 177 24.38 3.04 4.63
C TRP A 177 23.40 2.70 5.74
N GLU A 178 22.71 1.56 5.62
CA GLU A 178 21.77 1.08 6.63
C GLU A 178 21.88 -0.43 6.81
N HIS A 179 21.59 -0.91 8.03
CA HIS A 179 21.47 -2.34 8.31
C HIS A 179 20.03 -2.81 8.01
N ALA A 180 19.88 -3.75 7.09
CA ALA A 180 18.65 -4.45 6.79
C ALA A 180 18.74 -5.92 7.20
N ALA A 181 17.62 -6.66 7.12
CA ALA A 181 17.55 -8.07 7.48
C ALA A 181 18.52 -8.98 6.69
N GLY A 182 18.99 -8.55 5.52
CA GLY A 182 19.92 -9.29 4.65
C GLY A 182 21.37 -8.79 4.71
N GLY A 183 21.69 -7.82 5.54
CA GLY A 183 23.03 -7.21 5.61
C GLY A 183 23.01 -5.70 5.40
N LEU A 184 24.15 -5.15 4.99
CA LEU A 184 24.31 -3.73 4.70
C LEU A 184 23.60 -3.39 3.38
N VAL A 185 22.86 -2.29 3.35
CA VAL A 185 22.23 -1.74 2.13
C VAL A 185 22.66 -0.29 1.90
N ALA A 186 22.80 0.09 0.65
CA ALA A 186 23.00 1.45 0.22
C ALA A 186 21.64 2.13 0.03
N VAL A 187 21.39 3.23 0.73
CA VAL A 187 20.17 4.00 0.62
C VAL A 187 20.41 5.18 -0.33
N TYR A 188 19.65 5.18 -1.42
CA TYR A 188 19.62 6.28 -2.39
C TYR A 188 18.32 7.03 -2.27
N ARG A 189 18.38 8.35 -2.20
CA ARG A 189 17.21 9.22 -2.30
C ARG A 189 16.97 9.62 -3.74
N TYR A 190 15.70 9.70 -4.09
CA TYR A 190 15.28 10.19 -5.39
C TYR A 190 14.17 11.23 -5.26
N LYS A 191 14.12 12.12 -6.25
CA LYS A 191 13.04 13.09 -6.42
C LYS A 191 12.71 13.20 -7.90
N VAL A 192 11.44 13.02 -8.23
CA VAL A 192 10.90 13.13 -9.58
C VAL A 192 9.96 14.32 -9.64
N PRO A 193 10.30 15.37 -10.41
CA PRO A 193 9.41 16.52 -10.56
C PRO A 193 8.15 16.11 -11.33
N LYS A 194 7.04 16.82 -11.12
CA LYS A 194 5.77 16.57 -11.81
C LYS A 194 5.90 16.46 -13.33
N SER A 195 6.79 17.25 -13.94
CA SER A 195 7.03 17.26 -15.40
C SER A 195 7.68 15.99 -15.95
N ALA A 196 8.32 15.19 -15.09
CA ALA A 196 8.96 13.93 -15.47
C ALA A 196 8.21 12.71 -14.90
N SER A 197 7.19 12.93 -14.06
CA SER A 197 6.46 11.88 -13.37
C SER A 197 5.48 11.17 -14.30
N HIS A 198 5.47 9.84 -14.21
CA HIS A 198 4.44 8.96 -14.77
C HIS A 198 3.63 8.25 -13.66
N TYR A 199 3.89 8.61 -12.39
CA TYR A 199 3.14 8.07 -11.26
C TYR A 199 1.74 8.65 -11.20
N THR A 200 0.73 7.79 -11.09
CA THR A 200 -0.67 8.20 -10.99
C THR A 200 -1.23 7.89 -9.60
N VAL A 201 -2.03 8.81 -9.09
CA VAL A 201 -2.84 8.62 -7.91
C VAL A 201 -4.29 8.59 -8.36
N ASP A 202 -4.90 7.41 -8.24
CA ASP A 202 -6.29 7.16 -8.58
C ASP A 202 -7.04 6.76 -7.31
N TYR A 203 -8.16 7.43 -7.04
CA TYR A 203 -8.99 7.15 -5.89
C TYR A 203 -10.47 7.20 -6.27
N CYS A 204 -11.19 6.16 -6.03
CA CYS A 204 -12.65 6.18 -6.14
C CYS A 204 -13.27 6.03 -4.74
N CYS A 205 -14.14 6.91 -4.36
CA CYS A 205 -14.58 8.13 -5.02
C CYS A 205 -14.73 9.19 -3.96
N LEU A 206 -14.30 10.42 -4.24
CA LEU A 206 -14.49 11.52 -3.30
C LEU A 206 -15.97 11.90 -3.27
N ALA A 207 -16.53 12.11 -2.07
CA ALA A 207 -17.90 12.60 -1.92
C ALA A 207 -18.09 13.92 -2.65
N ASP A 208 -19.18 14.03 -3.41
CA ASP A 208 -19.51 15.26 -4.12
C ASP A 208 -20.10 16.29 -3.13
N GLU A 209 -19.39 17.39 -2.89
CA GLU A 209 -19.83 18.46 -1.99
C GLU A 209 -21.11 19.15 -2.48
N THR A 210 -21.47 19.02 -3.78
CA THR A 210 -22.61 19.69 -4.36
C THR A 210 -23.94 19.03 -4.01
N ILE A 211 -23.96 17.74 -3.65
CA ILE A 211 -25.20 17.01 -3.33
C ILE A 211 -25.75 17.42 -1.95
N GLY A 212 -24.92 17.86 -1.03
CA GLY A 212 -25.35 18.28 0.31
C GLY A 212 -26.07 19.62 0.37
N SER A 213 -25.94 20.48 -0.64
CA SER A 213 -26.50 21.85 -0.60
C SER A 213 -27.92 21.98 -1.22
N SER A 214 -28.39 21.01 -1.97
CA SER A 214 -29.68 21.10 -2.69
C SER A 214 -30.89 20.63 -1.89
N ARG A 215 -30.76 20.17 -0.65
CA ARG A 215 -31.92 19.75 0.19
C ARG A 215 -32.44 20.80 1.17
N ARG A 216 -32.04 22.09 1.07
CA ARG A 216 -32.70 23.21 1.76
C ARG A 216 -33.56 24.02 0.79
N GLY A 217 -34.70 23.47 0.37
CA GLY A 217 -35.62 24.24 -0.42
C GLY A 217 -36.89 23.49 -0.80
N SER A 218 -37.96 23.88 -0.13
CA SER A 218 -39.36 23.70 -0.52
C SER A 218 -40.12 22.52 0.08
N GLY A 219 -40.93 22.88 1.06
CA GLY A 219 -42.04 22.06 1.55
C GLY A 219 -43.08 21.81 0.45
N GLY A 220 -43.51 20.56 0.35
CA GLY A 220 -44.58 20.13 -0.51
C GLY A 220 -45.07 18.76 -0.10
N ARG A 221 -46.22 18.71 0.60
CA ARG A 221 -46.94 17.49 0.94
C ARG A 221 -47.34 16.71 -0.33
N ARG A 222 -47.09 15.38 -0.34
CA ARG A 222 -48.06 14.31 -0.62
C ARG A 222 -47.35 12.97 -0.90
N GLY A 223 -47.64 12.01 -0.09
CA GLY A 223 -48.04 10.62 -0.24
C GLY A 223 -47.41 9.80 -1.34
N GLY A 224 -46.76 8.71 -0.98
CA GLY A 224 -46.32 7.64 -1.83
C GLY A 224 -45.00 7.06 -1.34
N SER A 225 -45.04 5.93 -0.62
CA SER A 225 -43.85 5.12 -0.39
C SER A 225 -43.35 4.54 -1.70
N PRO A 226 -42.10 4.72 -2.05
CA PRO A 226 -41.37 3.70 -2.76
C PRO A 226 -40.37 3.04 -1.80
N VAL A 227 -40.37 1.75 -1.79
CA VAL A 227 -39.28 0.91 -1.32
C VAL A 227 -38.03 1.40 -2.06
N GLY A 228 -37.17 2.14 -1.35
CA GLY A 228 -36.01 2.75 -1.95
C GLY A 228 -34.90 1.73 -2.13
N ASP A 229 -34.59 1.48 -3.37
CA ASP A 229 -33.30 0.95 -3.79
C ASP A 229 -32.18 1.81 -3.17
N GLY A 230 -31.12 1.12 -2.65
CA GLY A 230 -30.00 1.76 -1.99
C GLY A 230 -29.43 2.91 -2.80
N GLU A 231 -29.48 4.10 -2.23
CA GLU A 231 -28.96 5.34 -2.81
C GLU A 231 -27.44 5.17 -2.99
N THR A 232 -27.03 4.87 -4.20
CA THR A 232 -25.61 4.81 -4.58
C THR A 232 -25.08 6.24 -4.47
N VAL A 233 -24.27 6.52 -3.47
CA VAL A 233 -23.53 7.79 -3.38
C VAL A 233 -22.56 7.80 -4.56
N LEU A 234 -22.92 8.49 -5.64
CA LEU A 234 -22.04 8.72 -6.77
C LEU A 234 -20.96 9.71 -6.35
N GLY A 235 -19.80 9.22 -5.98
CA GLY A 235 -18.64 10.06 -5.75
C GLY A 235 -17.92 10.39 -7.06
N THR A 236 -17.17 11.49 -7.08
CA THR A 236 -16.33 11.87 -8.22
C THR A 236 -15.01 11.12 -8.17
N PRO A 237 -14.61 10.39 -9.22
CA PRO A 237 -13.27 9.81 -9.30
C PRO A 237 -12.20 10.90 -9.22
N PHE A 238 -11.18 10.63 -8.43
CA PHE A 238 -10.01 11.49 -8.33
C PHE A 238 -8.87 10.86 -9.12
N HIS A 239 -8.23 11.67 -9.97
CA HIS A 239 -7.06 11.28 -10.75
C HIS A 239 -6.04 12.43 -10.74
N LYS A 240 -4.79 12.14 -10.39
CA LYS A 240 -3.69 13.12 -10.39
C LYS A 240 -2.37 12.46 -10.80
N VAL A 241 -1.55 13.18 -11.54
CA VAL A 241 -0.14 12.83 -11.81
C VAL A 241 0.73 13.83 -11.04
N PRO A 242 1.11 13.52 -9.80
CA PRO A 242 1.97 14.37 -8.97
C PRO A 242 3.45 14.14 -9.29
N GLY A 243 4.33 15.04 -8.87
CA GLY A 243 5.71 14.70 -8.57
C GLY A 243 5.77 13.74 -7.40
N TYR A 244 6.90 13.09 -7.19
CA TYR A 244 7.07 12.18 -6.07
C TYR A 244 8.54 12.04 -5.67
N HIS A 245 8.78 11.59 -4.46
CA HIS A 245 10.11 11.37 -3.92
C HIS A 245 10.15 10.13 -3.03
N GLY A 246 11.34 9.69 -2.68
CA GLY A 246 11.50 8.53 -1.81
C GLY A 246 12.91 8.00 -1.76
N SER A 247 13.03 6.71 -1.39
CA SER A 247 14.31 6.04 -1.22
C SER A 247 14.32 4.64 -1.83
N LEU A 248 15.47 4.26 -2.38
CA LEU A 248 15.79 2.91 -2.82
C LEU A 248 16.84 2.32 -1.88
N PHE A 249 16.59 1.11 -1.39
CA PHE A 249 17.48 0.36 -0.51
C PHE A 249 18.11 -0.77 -1.32
N ILE A 250 19.35 -0.60 -1.72
CA ILE A 250 20.05 -1.46 -2.68
C ILE A 250 21.05 -2.32 -1.94
N ASP A 251 20.99 -3.62 -2.14
CA ASP A 251 22.00 -4.59 -1.71
C ASP A 251 23.27 -4.37 -2.55
N PRO A 252 24.41 -4.01 -1.92
CA PRO A 252 25.61 -3.61 -2.67
C PRO A 252 26.29 -4.76 -3.42
N GLU A 253 26.06 -6.00 -3.01
CA GLU A 253 26.70 -7.17 -3.64
C GLU A 253 25.94 -7.64 -4.87
N SER A 254 24.61 -7.57 -4.83
CA SER A 254 23.74 -8.15 -5.87
C SER A 254 23.01 -7.11 -6.74
N GLY A 255 23.00 -5.83 -6.35
CA GLY A 255 22.16 -4.80 -6.96
C GLY A 255 20.66 -4.98 -6.71
N VAL A 256 20.27 -5.97 -5.89
CA VAL A 256 18.85 -6.21 -5.58
C VAL A 256 18.29 -5.06 -4.75
N VAL A 257 17.15 -4.54 -5.18
CA VAL A 257 16.41 -3.56 -4.37
C VAL A 257 15.60 -4.31 -3.31
N ARG A 258 15.93 -4.07 -2.04
CA ARG A 258 15.30 -4.72 -0.88
C ARG A 258 14.08 -3.99 -0.37
N ARG A 259 14.06 -2.67 -0.54
CA ARG A 259 12.95 -1.83 -0.10
C ARG A 259 12.86 -0.60 -0.99
N ILE A 260 11.66 -0.14 -1.21
CA ILE A 260 11.38 1.17 -1.81
C ILE A 260 10.45 1.95 -0.89
N THR A 261 10.62 3.26 -0.86
CA THR A 261 9.62 4.19 -0.34
C THR A 261 9.26 5.18 -1.42
N LEU A 262 8.00 5.55 -1.52
CA LEU A 262 7.47 6.54 -2.45
C LEU A 262 6.47 7.42 -1.70
N GLU A 263 6.60 8.74 -1.79
CA GLU A 263 5.63 9.70 -1.31
C GLU A 263 5.31 10.70 -2.42
N ALA A 264 4.03 10.85 -2.73
CA ALA A 264 3.54 11.75 -3.78
C ALA A 264 3.45 13.20 -3.28
N ASP A 265 3.85 14.14 -4.12
CA ASP A 265 3.75 15.58 -3.84
C ASP A 265 2.30 16.05 -4.10
N MET A 266 1.43 15.93 -3.09
CA MET A 266 -0.02 16.13 -3.19
C MET A 266 -0.44 17.59 -2.92
N GLU A 267 0.31 18.57 -3.44
CA GLU A 267 0.00 19.98 -3.28
C GLU A 267 -1.42 20.33 -3.78
N ASP A 268 -2.11 21.24 -3.06
CA ASP A 268 -3.44 21.78 -3.39
C ASP A 268 -4.51 20.73 -3.72
N SER A 269 -4.54 19.65 -2.95
CA SER A 269 -5.43 18.52 -3.19
C SER A 269 -6.31 18.23 -1.97
N ARG A 270 -7.53 17.73 -2.22
CA ARG A 270 -8.38 17.15 -1.16
C ARG A 270 -7.74 15.93 -0.50
N ILE A 271 -6.84 15.28 -1.22
CA ILE A 271 -5.98 14.21 -0.71
C ILE A 271 -4.65 14.87 -0.35
N SER A 272 -4.30 14.88 0.92
CA SER A 272 -3.12 15.57 1.43
C SER A 272 -1.87 14.68 1.43
N ARG A 273 -2.03 13.36 1.52
CA ARG A 273 -0.92 12.42 1.59
C ARG A 273 -1.21 11.13 0.86
N VAL A 274 -0.27 10.70 0.05
CA VAL A 274 -0.23 9.36 -0.56
C VAL A 274 1.20 8.85 -0.50
N ALA A 275 1.40 7.73 0.16
CA ALA A 275 2.73 7.14 0.28
C ALA A 275 2.68 5.62 0.24
N THR A 276 3.73 5.01 -0.30
CA THR A 276 3.86 3.56 -0.42
C THR A 276 5.25 3.13 0.02
N VAL A 277 5.31 2.02 0.76
CA VAL A 277 6.54 1.31 1.09
C VAL A 277 6.38 -0.13 0.63
N ILE A 278 7.36 -0.68 -0.08
CA ILE A 278 7.36 -2.10 -0.49
C ILE A 278 8.68 -2.73 -0.05
N GLU A 279 8.59 -3.88 0.57
CA GLU A 279 9.72 -4.68 1.03
C GLU A 279 9.81 -5.95 0.20
N TYR A 280 10.99 -6.21 -0.33
CA TYR A 280 11.28 -7.35 -1.19
C TYR A 280 12.23 -8.33 -0.49
N GLY A 281 12.02 -9.61 -0.74
CA GLY A 281 12.89 -10.65 -0.22
C GLY A 281 12.89 -11.91 -1.05
N PRO A 282 13.79 -12.86 -0.71
CA PRO A 282 13.90 -14.11 -1.42
C PRO A 282 12.70 -15.02 -1.11
N VAL A 283 12.07 -15.50 -2.17
CA VAL A 283 10.97 -16.48 -2.12
C VAL A 283 11.32 -17.67 -3.00
N VAL A 284 11.05 -18.88 -2.54
CA VAL A 284 11.22 -20.09 -3.32
C VAL A 284 9.94 -20.38 -4.08
N ILE A 285 10.05 -20.43 -5.42
CA ILE A 285 8.93 -20.75 -6.32
C ILE A 285 9.37 -21.94 -7.17
N GLY A 286 8.79 -23.11 -6.88
CA GLY A 286 9.29 -24.37 -7.41
C GLY A 286 10.70 -24.70 -6.86
N ASP A 287 11.68 -24.81 -7.74
CA ASP A 287 13.08 -25.11 -7.42
C ASP A 287 14.03 -23.90 -7.42
N ARG A 288 13.50 -22.69 -7.62
CA ARG A 288 14.28 -21.47 -7.79
C ARG A 288 13.93 -20.39 -6.77
N LYS A 289 14.93 -19.55 -6.45
CA LYS A 289 14.75 -18.36 -5.63
C LYS A 289 14.50 -17.15 -6.52
N PHE A 290 13.48 -16.38 -6.18
CA PHE A 290 13.13 -15.10 -6.79
C PHE A 290 13.03 -14.03 -5.71
N ILE A 291 13.22 -12.77 -6.09
CA ILE A 291 12.95 -11.64 -5.21
C ILE A 291 11.53 -11.17 -5.48
N CYS A 292 10.68 -11.31 -4.48
CA CYS A 292 9.26 -10.99 -4.57
C CYS A 292 8.89 -10.00 -3.47
N PRO A 293 7.77 -9.26 -3.60
CA PRO A 293 7.25 -8.45 -2.51
C PRO A 293 6.88 -9.37 -1.33
N LEU A 294 7.34 -9.06 -0.14
CA LEU A 294 6.97 -9.74 1.10
C LEU A 294 5.89 -8.96 1.83
N ARG A 295 5.99 -7.63 1.76
CA ARG A 295 5.12 -6.72 2.45
C ARG A 295 5.01 -5.41 1.68
N SER A 296 3.84 -4.80 1.70
CA SER A 296 3.65 -3.39 1.32
C SER A 296 2.84 -2.66 2.39
N MET A 297 3.06 -1.36 2.48
CA MET A 297 2.32 -0.45 3.31
C MET A 297 1.93 0.76 2.47
N ASN A 298 0.66 1.14 2.51
CA ASN A 298 0.15 2.32 1.83
C ASN A 298 -0.50 3.26 2.84
N LEU A 299 -0.06 4.51 2.83
CA LEU A 299 -0.63 5.61 3.58
C LEU A 299 -1.42 6.51 2.65
N PHE A 300 -2.61 6.86 3.08
CA PHE A 300 -3.49 7.79 2.39
C PHE A 300 -4.14 8.72 3.42
N GLU A 301 -4.07 10.01 3.21
CA GLU A 301 -4.78 10.99 4.02
C GLU A 301 -5.67 11.83 3.11
N GLY A 302 -6.96 11.80 3.39
CA GLY A 302 -7.96 12.47 2.58
C GLY A 302 -9.25 12.73 3.37
N PRO A 303 -10.30 13.23 2.70
CA PRO A 303 -11.57 13.45 3.36
C PRO A 303 -12.12 12.15 3.95
N PRO A 304 -12.82 12.21 5.09
CA PRO A 304 -13.44 11.04 5.67
C PRO A 304 -14.43 10.42 4.67
N GLU A 305 -14.38 9.09 4.54
CA GLU A 305 -15.32 8.37 3.65
C GLU A 305 -16.74 8.51 4.20
N SER A 306 -17.60 9.18 3.44
CA SER A 306 -19.03 9.26 3.74
C SER A 306 -19.71 7.96 3.31
N GLY A 307 -20.37 7.30 4.26
CA GLY A 307 -21.19 6.10 3.98
C GLY A 307 -20.61 4.78 4.45
N GLN A 308 -19.49 4.76 5.16
CA GLN A 308 -19.09 3.55 5.90
C GLN A 308 -19.98 3.39 7.15
N PRO A 309 -20.47 2.16 7.43
CA PRO A 309 -21.14 1.89 8.71
C PRO A 309 -20.19 2.21 9.87
N GLY A 310 -20.51 3.24 10.64
CA GLY A 310 -19.66 3.74 11.74
C GLY A 310 -19.05 5.12 11.54
N ASN A 311 -19.00 5.65 10.33
CA ASN A 311 -18.54 7.01 10.01
C ASN A 311 -19.70 8.03 9.92
N GLU A 312 -20.91 7.66 10.29
CA GLU A 312 -22.01 8.62 10.43
C GLU A 312 -21.81 9.43 11.72
N PHE A 313 -21.34 10.65 11.56
CA PHE A 313 -21.28 11.56 12.71
C PHE A 313 -22.70 11.96 13.11
N PRO A 314 -22.99 12.01 14.43
CA PRO A 314 -24.26 12.53 14.91
C PRO A 314 -24.58 13.89 14.29
N SER A 315 -25.82 14.09 13.84
CA SER A 315 -26.23 15.33 13.16
C SER A 315 -26.09 16.59 14.03
N ASP A 316 -26.02 16.41 15.34
CA ASP A 316 -25.84 17.42 16.37
C ASP A 316 -24.39 17.55 16.85
N MET A 317 -23.46 16.78 16.27
CA MET A 317 -22.03 16.89 16.58
C MET A 317 -21.50 18.27 16.23
N PRO A 318 -20.85 18.98 17.17
CA PRO A 318 -20.25 20.27 16.90
C PRO A 318 -19.28 20.21 15.71
N ARG A 319 -19.41 21.15 14.76
CA ARG A 319 -18.59 21.18 13.54
C ARG A 319 -17.08 21.20 13.84
N ALA A 320 -16.67 21.79 14.96
CA ALA A 320 -15.27 21.81 15.39
C ALA A 320 -14.70 20.43 15.75
N LEU A 321 -15.58 19.44 16.03
CA LEU A 321 -15.17 18.07 16.35
C LEU A 321 -15.24 17.13 15.15
N GLN A 322 -15.85 17.58 14.04
CA GLN A 322 -15.90 16.77 12.82
C GLN A 322 -14.51 16.72 12.18
N PRO A 323 -14.01 15.54 11.82
CA PRO A 323 -12.71 15.41 11.18
C PRO A 323 -12.76 16.04 9.79
N THR A 324 -11.74 16.78 9.44
CA THR A 324 -11.54 17.34 8.09
C THR A 324 -10.78 16.39 7.18
N ALA A 325 -10.00 15.49 7.77
CA ALA A 325 -9.25 14.46 7.08
C ALA A 325 -9.16 13.20 7.95
N THR A 326 -9.05 12.05 7.32
CA THR A 326 -8.80 10.75 7.94
C THR A 326 -7.55 10.16 7.31
N LEU A 327 -6.68 9.61 8.17
CA LEU A 327 -5.51 8.85 7.76
C LEU A 327 -5.92 7.38 7.64
N TYR A 328 -5.68 6.80 6.48
CA TYR A 328 -5.83 5.38 6.20
C TYR A 328 -4.46 4.72 6.04
N LEU A 329 -4.31 3.54 6.60
CA LEU A 329 -3.11 2.72 6.44
C LEU A 329 -3.52 1.31 6.04
N ASN A 330 -3.04 0.87 4.86
CA ASN A 330 -3.18 -0.51 4.42
C ASN A 330 -1.86 -1.22 4.60
N GLU A 331 -1.83 -2.24 5.44
CA GLU A 331 -0.72 -3.17 5.59
C GLU A 331 -1.04 -4.45 4.82
N THR A 332 -0.20 -4.79 3.84
CA THR A 332 -0.39 -5.96 2.99
C THR A 332 0.80 -6.89 3.13
N SER A 333 0.55 -8.18 3.31
CA SER A 333 1.55 -9.24 3.28
C SER A 333 1.30 -10.18 2.12
N PHE A 334 2.39 -10.72 1.55
CA PHE A 334 2.36 -11.66 0.44
C PHE A 334 3.03 -12.96 0.88
N THR A 335 2.30 -14.07 0.77
CA THR A 335 2.72 -15.40 1.22
C THR A 335 2.31 -16.48 0.22
N ASN A 336 2.68 -17.73 0.48
CA ASN A 336 2.25 -18.90 -0.30
C ASN A 336 2.49 -18.75 -1.80
N TYR A 337 3.69 -18.30 -2.16
CA TYR A 337 4.08 -18.17 -3.55
C TYR A 337 4.23 -19.53 -4.22
N HIS A 338 3.56 -19.73 -5.35
CA HIS A 338 3.72 -20.93 -6.16
C HIS A 338 3.55 -20.61 -7.65
N ARG A 339 4.15 -21.44 -8.48
CA ARG A 339 4.09 -21.27 -9.92
C ARG A 339 2.68 -21.61 -10.42
N MET A 340 2.15 -20.81 -11.35
CA MET A 340 0.96 -21.21 -12.09
C MET A 340 1.28 -22.46 -12.90
N GLY A 341 0.64 -23.56 -12.58
CA GLY A 341 0.71 -24.82 -13.32
C GLY A 341 -0.66 -25.15 -13.86
N SER A 342 -0.77 -25.41 -15.15
CA SER A 342 -1.91 -26.14 -15.69
C SER A 342 -1.57 -27.64 -15.63
N GLU A 343 -2.13 -28.37 -14.66
CA GLU A 343 -2.19 -29.82 -14.77
C GLU A 343 -3.30 -30.17 -15.76
N ILE A 344 -2.92 -30.50 -16.98
CA ILE A 344 -3.84 -31.18 -17.90
C ILE A 344 -3.90 -32.63 -17.43
N ARG A 345 -4.91 -32.96 -16.66
CA ARG A 345 -5.26 -34.35 -16.38
C ARG A 345 -5.99 -34.89 -17.59
N ILE A 346 -5.27 -35.60 -18.46
CA ILE A 346 -5.90 -36.40 -19.53
C ILE A 346 -6.61 -37.53 -18.81
N LEU A 347 -7.93 -37.43 -18.65
CA LEU A 347 -8.78 -38.57 -18.30
C LEU A 347 -8.80 -39.49 -19.52
N THR A 348 -7.93 -40.48 -19.56
CA THR A 348 -8.09 -41.58 -20.49
C THR A 348 -9.31 -42.40 -20.06
N GLU A 349 -10.41 -42.21 -20.77
CA GLU A 349 -11.54 -43.12 -20.76
C GLU A 349 -11.05 -44.48 -21.23
N SER A 350 -10.82 -45.41 -20.32
CA SER A 350 -10.77 -46.85 -20.61
C SER A 350 -11.01 -47.65 -19.33
N GLU A 351 -12.28 -47.78 -18.97
CA GLU A 351 -12.77 -49.00 -18.34
C GLU A 351 -14.19 -49.20 -18.79
N THR A 352 -14.30 -49.98 -19.87
CA THR A 352 -15.55 -50.60 -20.26
C THR A 352 -15.88 -51.68 -19.21
N PRO A 353 -17.06 -51.61 -18.55
CA PRO A 353 -17.43 -52.67 -17.61
C PRO A 353 -17.65 -53.99 -18.36
N PRO A 354 -17.26 -55.14 -17.79
CA PRO A 354 -17.46 -56.45 -18.45
C PRO A 354 -18.96 -56.73 -18.58
N ALA A 355 -19.34 -57.12 -19.80
CA ALA A 355 -20.69 -57.56 -20.14
C ALA A 355 -21.08 -58.75 -19.25
N SER A 356 -22.16 -58.56 -18.50
CA SER A 356 -22.87 -59.68 -17.87
C SER A 356 -23.56 -60.54 -18.92
N HIS A 357 -23.13 -61.78 -19.10
CA HIS A 357 -23.85 -62.79 -19.88
C HIS A 357 -24.85 -63.54 -18.99
N PRO A 358 -25.92 -64.09 -19.61
CA PRO A 358 -27.21 -64.45 -19.00
C PRO A 358 -27.19 -65.70 -18.11
#